data_6f39f83ac87bc4b6b00b9be15ef59f3b
#
_entry.id   6f39f83ac87bc4b6b00b9be15ef59f3b
#
_cell.length_a   1.000
_cell.length_b   1.000
_cell.length_c   1.000
_cell.angle_alpha   90.00
_cell.angle_beta   90.00
_cell.angle_gamma   90.00
#
_symmetry.space_group_name_H-M   'P 1'
#
loop_
_entity.id
_entity.type
_entity.pdbx_description
1 polymer ?
#
loop_
_entity_poly.entity_id
_entity_poly.type
_entity_poly.pdbx_seq_one_letter_code
_entity_poly.pdbx_strand_id
1 'polypeptide(L)'
;AYRRQRQMCIRDRYNSEQRKKVEFVPRVEGQIDLYVCGMTVYDYCHIGHARTVVAFDYIIRFLRSQGWKVKYVRNITDIDDKIIKRANENGESISELTGRFIDAMNEDFAKLGCLAPDVAPKATDYIDQMQAMIGNLVDKGTAYPSNNGDVYFEVEKFAKYGRLSGRKLEDMQAGASERVDVEVEKKHPFDFVLWKHAKENEPSWASPWGNGRPGWHIECSAMSTCCLSLIHISEPTRRRGI
;
A
#
# COMPACT_ATOMS: atom_id res chain seq x y z
N ALA A 1 35.95 12.79 -17.19
CA ALA A 1 35.34 13.57 -16.10
C ALA A 1 33.86 13.85 -16.35
N TYR A 2 33.46 14.37 -17.52
CA TYR A 2 32.06 14.75 -17.84
C TYR A 2 31.08 13.56 -17.85
N ARG A 3 31.49 12.37 -18.29
CA ARG A 3 30.69 11.14 -18.25
C ARG A 3 30.48 10.64 -16.81
N ARG A 4 31.47 10.77 -15.92
CA ARG A 4 31.35 10.41 -14.49
C ARG A 4 30.41 11.35 -13.73
N GLN A 5 30.44 12.66 -14.01
CA GLN A 5 29.52 13.63 -13.40
C GLN A 5 28.05 13.39 -13.83
N ARG A 6 27.79 13.08 -15.13
CA ARG A 6 26.44 12.72 -15.58
C ARG A 6 25.93 11.43 -14.93
N GLN A 7 26.80 10.42 -14.71
CA GLN A 7 26.42 9.21 -14.00
C GLN A 7 26.12 9.45 -12.51
N MET A 8 26.83 10.39 -11.86
CA MET A 8 26.56 10.74 -10.46
C MET A 8 25.18 11.41 -10.27
N CYS A 9 24.79 12.34 -11.14
CA CYS A 9 23.48 13.03 -11.03
C CYS A 9 22.26 12.12 -11.25
N ILE A 10 22.44 10.99 -11.93
CA ILE A 10 21.35 10.06 -12.28
C ILE A 10 21.06 9.08 -11.13
N ARG A 11 22.00 8.89 -10.21
CA ARG A 11 21.86 7.97 -9.07
C ARG A 11 21.31 8.61 -7.82
N ASP A 12 21.29 9.94 -7.74
CA ASP A 12 20.82 10.65 -6.57
C ASP A 12 19.29 10.71 -6.52
N ARG A 13 18.72 10.29 -5.40
CA ARG A 13 17.30 10.36 -5.13
C ARG A 13 17.03 11.01 -3.81
N TYR A 14 15.93 11.72 -3.71
CA TYR A 14 15.44 12.18 -2.44
C TYR A 14 14.98 10.99 -1.59
N ASN A 15 15.66 10.78 -0.48
CA ASN A 15 15.31 9.77 0.51
C ASN A 15 14.44 10.43 1.58
N SER A 16 13.18 10.01 1.67
CA SER A 16 12.22 10.59 2.61
C SER A 16 12.59 10.35 4.07
N GLU A 17 13.21 9.22 4.40
CA GLU A 17 13.67 8.92 5.75
C GLU A 17 14.85 9.81 6.16
N GLN A 18 15.81 10.03 5.24
CA GLN A 18 16.99 10.86 5.49
C GLN A 18 16.76 12.35 5.17
N ARG A 19 15.64 12.70 4.52
CA ARG A 19 15.26 14.06 4.09
C ARG A 19 16.31 14.79 3.26
N LYS A 20 17.07 14.06 2.48
CA LYS A 20 18.10 14.60 1.61
C LYS A 20 18.26 13.77 0.34
N LYS A 21 18.85 14.35 -0.67
CA LYS A 21 19.29 13.60 -1.84
C LYS A 21 20.46 12.71 -1.46
N VAL A 22 20.37 11.44 -1.78
CA VAL A 22 21.40 10.43 -1.56
C VAL A 22 21.59 9.58 -2.79
N GLU A 23 22.75 8.99 -2.94
CA GLU A 23 22.96 8.00 -3.98
C GLU A 23 22.02 6.80 -3.76
N PHE A 24 21.37 6.38 -4.82
CA PHE A 24 20.52 5.20 -4.78
C PHE A 24 21.39 3.95 -4.86
N VAL A 25 21.37 3.17 -3.79
CA VAL A 25 22.02 1.87 -3.72
C VAL A 25 20.94 0.79 -3.80
N PRO A 26 20.88 0.00 -4.89
CA PRO A 26 19.89 -1.06 -5.02
C PRO A 26 20.20 -2.21 -4.07
N ARG A 27 19.18 -2.95 -3.66
CA ARG A 27 19.33 -4.17 -2.86
C ARG A 27 20.09 -5.27 -3.62
N VAL A 28 19.84 -5.39 -4.93
CA VAL A 28 20.51 -6.27 -5.87
C VAL A 28 21.14 -5.40 -6.95
N GLU A 29 22.40 -5.59 -7.23
CA GLU A 29 23.11 -4.80 -8.23
C GLU A 29 22.43 -4.94 -9.61
N GLY A 30 22.24 -3.80 -10.27
CA GLY A 30 21.57 -3.74 -11.59
C GLY A 30 20.05 -3.91 -11.56
N GLN A 31 19.42 -4.15 -10.39
CA GLN A 31 17.98 -4.36 -10.26
C GLN A 31 17.32 -3.30 -9.37
N ILE A 32 16.15 -2.86 -9.76
CA ILE A 32 15.28 -1.97 -8.98
C ILE A 32 13.92 -2.66 -8.81
N ASP A 33 13.50 -2.85 -7.56
CA ASP A 33 12.18 -3.32 -7.21
C ASP A 33 11.33 -2.10 -6.83
N LEU A 34 10.26 -1.85 -7.59
CA LEU A 34 9.39 -0.69 -7.45
C LEU A 34 7.96 -1.14 -7.17
N TYR A 35 7.43 -0.73 -6.02
CA TYR A 35 6.01 -0.88 -5.68
C TYR A 35 5.32 0.47 -5.76
N VAL A 36 4.23 0.53 -6.50
CA VAL A 36 3.36 1.70 -6.62
C VAL A 36 1.98 1.34 -6.10
N CYS A 37 1.48 2.09 -5.14
CA CYS A 37 0.12 1.92 -4.67
C CYS A 37 -0.85 2.24 -5.81
N GLY A 38 -1.71 1.28 -6.13
CA GLY A 38 -2.72 1.40 -7.16
C GLY A 38 -3.97 2.14 -6.69
N MET A 39 -4.98 2.15 -7.50
CA MET A 39 -6.25 2.80 -7.18
C MET A 39 -7.28 1.81 -6.63
N THR A 40 -8.26 2.36 -5.90
CA THR A 40 -9.48 1.65 -5.51
C THR A 40 -10.44 1.65 -6.70
N VAL A 41 -10.82 0.46 -7.16
CA VAL A 41 -11.57 0.25 -8.42
C VAL A 41 -13.08 0.27 -8.19
N TYR A 42 -13.62 1.42 -7.81
CA TYR A 42 -15.07 1.63 -7.57
C TYR A 42 -15.73 2.56 -8.60
N ASP A 43 -14.94 3.23 -9.44
CA ASP A 43 -15.38 4.16 -10.46
C ASP A 43 -14.33 4.33 -11.56
N TYR A 44 -14.64 5.04 -12.63
CA TYR A 44 -13.73 5.37 -13.72
C TYR A 44 -12.50 6.16 -13.25
N CYS A 45 -11.42 6.06 -14.03
CA CYS A 45 -10.22 6.84 -13.79
C CYS A 45 -10.49 8.33 -13.98
N HIS A 46 -9.88 9.15 -13.15
CA HIS A 46 -9.86 10.60 -13.32
C HIS A 46 -8.41 11.11 -13.50
N ILE A 47 -8.26 12.38 -13.82
CA ILE A 47 -6.95 13.00 -14.14
C ILE A 47 -5.90 12.79 -13.01
N GLY A 48 -6.32 12.69 -11.77
CA GLY A 48 -5.42 12.40 -10.64
C GLY A 48 -4.77 11.02 -10.74
N HIS A 49 -5.55 10.00 -11.14
CA HIS A 49 -5.04 8.65 -11.39
C HIS A 49 -4.09 8.65 -12.58
N ALA A 50 -4.49 9.28 -13.70
CA ALA A 50 -3.68 9.43 -14.89
C ALA A 50 -2.32 10.09 -14.57
N ARG A 51 -2.32 11.20 -13.80
CA ARG A 51 -1.10 11.89 -13.37
C ARG A 51 -0.14 10.94 -12.65
N THR A 52 -0.65 10.13 -11.71
CA THR A 52 0.18 9.19 -10.95
C THR A 52 0.80 8.15 -11.87
N VAL A 53 -0.02 7.51 -12.72
CA VAL A 53 0.45 6.43 -13.60
C VAL A 53 1.45 6.94 -14.63
N VAL A 54 1.19 8.09 -15.28
CA VAL A 54 2.12 8.72 -16.24
C VAL A 54 3.45 9.10 -15.57
N ALA A 55 3.40 9.63 -14.33
CA ALA A 55 4.63 9.99 -13.62
C ALA A 55 5.50 8.76 -13.33
N PHE A 56 4.90 7.66 -12.88
CA PHE A 56 5.65 6.42 -12.65
C PHE A 56 6.08 5.74 -13.94
N ASP A 57 5.28 5.79 -15.01
CA ASP A 57 5.65 5.31 -16.34
C ASP A 57 6.92 6.00 -16.84
N TYR A 58 6.97 7.34 -16.72
CA TYR A 58 8.18 8.09 -17.07
C TYR A 58 9.39 7.65 -16.26
N ILE A 59 9.24 7.49 -14.94
CA ILE A 59 10.32 7.03 -14.05
C ILE A 59 10.82 5.64 -14.46
N ILE A 60 9.90 4.72 -14.72
CA ILE A 60 10.24 3.33 -15.10
C ILE A 60 10.97 3.28 -16.43
N ARG A 61 10.46 3.97 -17.45
CA ARG A 61 11.12 4.07 -18.76
C ARG A 61 12.50 4.68 -18.64
N PHE A 62 12.64 5.75 -17.87
CA PHE A 62 13.93 6.39 -17.62
C PHE A 62 14.90 5.40 -16.96
N LEU A 63 14.50 4.70 -15.91
CA LEU A 63 15.35 3.72 -15.23
C LEU A 63 15.77 2.58 -16.17
N ARG A 64 14.84 2.04 -16.95
CA ARG A 64 15.12 1.00 -17.95
C ARG A 64 16.07 1.51 -19.03
N SER A 65 15.95 2.74 -19.49
CA SER A 65 16.85 3.36 -20.46
C SER A 65 18.29 3.56 -19.94
N GLN A 66 18.45 3.59 -18.60
CA GLN A 66 19.77 3.64 -17.96
C GLN A 66 20.37 2.25 -17.71
N GLY A 67 19.74 1.19 -18.23
CA GLY A 67 20.21 -0.19 -18.11
C GLY A 67 19.77 -0.92 -16.84
N TRP A 68 18.87 -0.31 -16.03
CA TRP A 68 18.34 -0.99 -14.84
C TRP A 68 17.27 -2.03 -15.22
N LYS A 69 17.36 -3.20 -14.61
CA LYS A 69 16.26 -4.17 -14.60
C LYS A 69 15.23 -3.73 -13.57
N VAL A 70 14.10 -3.20 -14.00
CA VAL A 70 13.05 -2.69 -13.10
C VAL A 70 11.93 -3.72 -13.03
N LYS A 71 11.68 -4.24 -11.82
CA LYS A 71 10.47 -4.99 -11.47
C LYS A 71 9.41 -4.01 -10.98
N TYR A 72 8.39 -3.78 -11.77
CA TYR A 72 7.30 -2.85 -11.49
C TYR A 72 6.07 -3.58 -10.97
N VAL A 73 5.70 -3.32 -9.73
CA VAL A 73 4.49 -3.84 -9.09
C VAL A 73 3.53 -2.68 -8.83
N ARG A 74 2.27 -2.83 -9.26
CA ARG A 74 1.19 -1.90 -8.94
C ARG A 74 -0.04 -2.69 -8.54
N ASN A 75 -0.48 -2.57 -7.29
CA ASN A 75 -1.63 -3.30 -6.81
C ASN A 75 -2.95 -2.76 -7.36
N ILE A 76 -3.98 -3.56 -7.20
CA ILE A 76 -5.38 -3.21 -7.42
C ILE A 76 -6.09 -3.37 -6.07
N THR A 77 -6.68 -2.28 -5.56
CA THR A 77 -7.50 -2.32 -4.36
C THR A 77 -8.92 -2.64 -4.78
N ASP A 78 -9.28 -3.91 -4.69
CA ASP A 78 -10.59 -4.46 -5.10
C ASP A 78 -11.51 -4.79 -3.91
N ILE A 79 -11.12 -4.34 -2.71
CA ILE A 79 -11.95 -4.36 -1.50
C ILE A 79 -11.72 -3.07 -0.70
N ASP A 80 -12.79 -2.31 -0.45
CA ASP A 80 -12.77 -1.03 0.28
C ASP A 80 -14.22 -0.63 0.60
N ASP A 81 -14.45 0.21 1.60
CA ASP A 81 -15.77 0.74 1.97
C ASP A 81 -16.50 1.39 0.78
N LYS A 82 -15.76 2.09 -0.10
CA LYS A 82 -16.33 2.74 -1.30
C LYS A 82 -16.81 1.73 -2.33
N ILE A 83 -16.10 0.61 -2.48
CA ILE A 83 -16.48 -0.46 -3.38
C ILE A 83 -17.78 -1.11 -2.88
N ILE A 84 -17.83 -1.43 -1.57
CA ILE A 84 -19.00 -2.03 -0.94
C ILE A 84 -20.23 -1.12 -1.10
N LYS A 85 -20.07 0.16 -0.78
CA LYS A 85 -21.15 1.16 -0.92
C LYS A 85 -21.63 1.24 -2.36
N ARG A 86 -20.72 1.35 -3.33
CA ARG A 86 -21.06 1.48 -4.75
C ARG A 86 -21.75 0.22 -5.30
N ALA A 87 -21.29 -0.97 -4.92
CA ALA A 87 -21.91 -2.22 -5.32
C ALA A 87 -23.34 -2.33 -4.80
N ASN A 88 -23.56 -1.96 -3.52
CA ASN A 88 -24.88 -1.94 -2.92
C ASN A 88 -25.82 -0.93 -3.61
N GLU A 89 -25.32 0.28 -3.90
CA GLU A 89 -26.10 1.31 -4.63
C GLU A 89 -26.51 0.86 -6.02
N ASN A 90 -25.67 0.08 -6.70
CA ASN A 90 -25.92 -0.42 -8.04
C ASN A 90 -26.71 -1.75 -8.04
N GLY A 91 -26.85 -2.42 -6.90
CA GLY A 91 -27.48 -3.73 -6.80
C GLY A 91 -26.68 -4.85 -7.51
N GLU A 92 -25.36 -4.73 -7.56
CA GLU A 92 -24.46 -5.70 -8.19
C GLU A 92 -23.45 -6.26 -7.17
N SER A 93 -22.82 -7.37 -7.52
CA SER A 93 -21.75 -7.93 -6.68
C SER A 93 -20.47 -7.09 -6.77
N ILE A 94 -19.64 -7.13 -5.70
CA ILE A 94 -18.34 -6.46 -5.69
C ILE A 94 -17.45 -6.97 -6.83
N SER A 95 -17.50 -8.26 -7.13
CA SER A 95 -16.71 -8.87 -8.20
C SER A 95 -17.08 -8.32 -9.58
N GLU A 96 -18.38 -8.14 -9.86
CA GLU A 96 -18.87 -7.56 -11.12
C GLU A 96 -18.46 -6.10 -11.23
N LEU A 97 -18.67 -5.32 -10.16
CA LEU A 97 -18.27 -3.90 -10.09
C LEU A 97 -16.77 -3.74 -10.36
N THR A 98 -15.95 -4.42 -9.56
CA THR A 98 -14.49 -4.26 -9.64
C THR A 98 -13.92 -4.80 -10.95
N GLY A 99 -14.46 -5.92 -11.47
CA GLY A 99 -14.06 -6.46 -12.77
C GLY A 99 -14.24 -5.43 -13.88
N ARG A 100 -15.40 -4.81 -13.97
CA ARG A 100 -15.71 -3.77 -14.96
C ARG A 100 -14.79 -2.57 -14.87
N PHE A 101 -14.51 -2.08 -13.65
CA PHE A 101 -13.63 -0.92 -13.49
C PHE A 101 -12.14 -1.24 -13.61
N ILE A 102 -11.71 -2.49 -13.36
CA ILE A 102 -10.35 -2.95 -13.69
C ILE A 102 -10.15 -2.92 -15.21
N ASP A 103 -11.10 -3.41 -15.98
CA ASP A 103 -11.01 -3.43 -17.45
C ASP A 103 -10.98 -2.00 -18.00
N ALA A 104 -11.88 -1.12 -17.55
CA ALA A 104 -11.91 0.28 -17.92
C ALA A 104 -10.60 1.01 -17.55
N MET A 105 -10.06 0.76 -16.35
CA MET A 105 -8.78 1.31 -15.90
C MET A 105 -7.62 0.89 -16.82
N ASN A 106 -7.56 -0.39 -17.16
CA ASN A 106 -6.51 -0.92 -18.03
C ASN A 106 -6.60 -0.34 -19.44
N GLU A 107 -7.82 -0.19 -19.97
CA GLU A 107 -8.04 0.45 -21.27
C GLU A 107 -7.61 1.92 -21.27
N ASP A 108 -7.98 2.69 -20.25
CA ASP A 108 -7.60 4.09 -20.11
C ASP A 108 -6.07 4.27 -20.02
N PHE A 109 -5.40 3.44 -19.24
CA PHE A 109 -3.93 3.52 -19.12
C PHE A 109 -3.22 3.05 -20.38
N ALA A 110 -3.77 2.09 -21.11
CA ALA A 110 -3.26 1.69 -22.41
C ALA A 110 -3.41 2.83 -23.46
N LYS A 111 -4.56 3.52 -23.48
CA LYS A 111 -4.78 4.71 -24.33
C LYS A 111 -3.81 5.84 -24.02
N LEU A 112 -3.39 6.01 -22.77
CA LEU A 112 -2.36 6.96 -22.37
C LEU A 112 -0.93 6.48 -22.73
N GLY A 113 -0.78 5.29 -23.31
CA GLY A 113 0.52 4.70 -23.66
C GLY A 113 1.37 4.30 -22.47
N CYS A 114 0.80 4.16 -21.28
CA CYS A 114 1.50 3.77 -20.07
C CYS A 114 1.82 2.27 -20.07
N LEU A 115 2.98 1.92 -19.52
CA LEU A 115 3.38 0.52 -19.34
C LEU A 115 2.46 -0.18 -18.34
N ALA A 116 2.06 -1.39 -18.67
CA ALA A 116 1.45 -2.28 -17.69
C ALA A 116 2.49 -2.64 -16.61
N PRO A 117 2.06 -2.87 -15.35
CA PRO A 117 2.94 -3.40 -14.32
C PRO A 117 3.38 -4.84 -14.66
N ASP A 118 4.58 -5.22 -14.23
CA ASP A 118 5.05 -6.60 -14.36
C ASP A 118 4.23 -7.56 -13.46
N VAL A 119 3.71 -7.03 -12.32
CA VAL A 119 2.79 -7.73 -11.42
C VAL A 119 1.71 -6.76 -10.94
N ALA A 120 0.44 -7.18 -11.08
CA ALA A 120 -0.73 -6.41 -10.63
C ALA A 120 -1.52 -7.22 -9.57
N PRO A 121 -1.04 -7.32 -8.32
CA PRO A 121 -1.71 -8.11 -7.30
C PRO A 121 -3.04 -7.45 -6.90
N LYS A 122 -4.11 -8.26 -6.74
CA LYS A 122 -5.38 -7.83 -6.18
C LYS A 122 -5.37 -8.00 -4.67
N ALA A 123 -5.97 -7.07 -3.94
CA ALA A 123 -6.00 -7.15 -2.48
C ALA A 123 -6.71 -8.42 -1.99
N THR A 124 -7.79 -8.84 -2.65
CA THR A 124 -8.55 -10.05 -2.29
C THR A 124 -7.76 -11.35 -2.44
N ASP A 125 -6.71 -11.39 -3.28
CA ASP A 125 -5.86 -12.56 -3.46
C ASP A 125 -4.79 -12.72 -2.33
N TYR A 126 -4.69 -11.73 -1.42
CA TYR A 126 -3.63 -11.66 -0.40
C TYR A 126 -4.18 -11.63 1.03
N ILE A 127 -5.41 -12.10 1.24
CA ILE A 127 -6.05 -12.09 2.58
C ILE A 127 -5.25 -12.88 3.61
N ASP A 128 -4.80 -14.08 3.27
CA ASP A 128 -4.03 -14.93 4.19
C ASP A 128 -2.71 -14.26 4.60
N GLN A 129 -2.04 -13.59 3.66
CA GLN A 129 -0.80 -12.87 3.92
C GLN A 129 -1.03 -11.64 4.81
N MET A 130 -2.16 -10.96 4.63
CA MET A 130 -2.57 -9.85 5.50
C MET A 130 -2.85 -10.35 6.91
N GLN A 131 -3.62 -11.44 7.06
CA GLN A 131 -3.90 -12.04 8.36
C GLN A 131 -2.62 -12.50 9.05
N ALA A 132 -1.71 -13.16 8.34
CA ALA A 132 -0.42 -13.57 8.90
C ALA A 132 0.42 -12.37 9.36
N MET A 133 0.41 -11.27 8.59
CA MET A 133 1.11 -10.04 8.96
C MET A 133 0.49 -9.40 10.21
N ILE A 134 -0.83 -9.33 10.30
CA ILE A 134 -1.55 -8.81 11.46
C ILE A 134 -1.28 -9.67 12.70
N GLY A 135 -1.35 -11.01 12.56
CA GLY A 135 -1.02 -11.94 13.65
C GLY A 135 0.38 -11.69 14.21
N ASN A 136 1.38 -11.54 13.34
CA ASN A 136 2.74 -11.18 13.76
C ASN A 136 2.82 -9.84 14.51
N LEU A 137 1.99 -8.85 14.17
CA LEU A 137 1.94 -7.57 14.88
C LEU A 137 1.27 -7.72 16.25
N VAL A 138 0.24 -8.54 16.36
CA VAL A 138 -0.43 -8.88 17.64
C VAL A 138 0.54 -9.61 18.55
N ASP A 139 1.23 -10.64 18.05
CA ASP A 139 2.22 -11.40 18.82
C ASP A 139 3.38 -10.52 19.33
N LYS A 140 3.75 -9.49 18.58
CA LYS A 140 4.75 -8.50 18.99
C LYS A 140 4.22 -7.40 19.90
N GLY A 141 2.93 -7.40 20.22
CA GLY A 141 2.28 -6.40 21.07
C GLY A 141 2.18 -5.01 20.43
N THR A 142 2.33 -4.91 19.11
CA THR A 142 2.17 -3.65 18.35
C THR A 142 0.80 -3.50 17.69
N ALA A 143 -0.03 -4.54 17.78
CA ALA A 143 -1.43 -4.51 17.43
C ALA A 143 -2.25 -5.21 18.50
N TYR A 144 -3.54 -4.92 18.58
CA TYR A 144 -4.44 -5.53 19.55
C TYR A 144 -5.83 -5.76 18.96
N PRO A 145 -6.47 -6.90 19.28
CA PRO A 145 -7.88 -7.11 18.98
C PRO A 145 -8.74 -6.31 19.98
N SER A 146 -9.85 -5.79 19.50
CA SER A 146 -10.85 -5.09 20.31
C SER A 146 -12.11 -5.94 20.50
N ASN A 147 -12.99 -5.53 21.42
CA ASN A 147 -14.19 -6.30 21.77
C ASN A 147 -15.20 -6.37 20.62
N ASN A 148 -15.17 -5.42 19.69
CA ASN A 148 -16.05 -5.41 18.50
C ASN A 148 -15.56 -6.33 17.37
N GLY A 149 -14.42 -7.00 17.53
CA GLY A 149 -13.83 -7.89 16.53
C GLY A 149 -12.88 -7.17 15.55
N ASP A 150 -12.65 -5.86 15.70
CA ASP A 150 -11.62 -5.14 14.95
C ASP A 150 -10.23 -5.42 15.52
N VAL A 151 -9.21 -5.28 14.67
CA VAL A 151 -7.81 -5.29 15.13
C VAL A 151 -7.16 -3.98 14.79
N TYR A 152 -6.59 -3.32 15.79
CA TYR A 152 -5.96 -2.01 15.66
C TYR A 152 -4.45 -2.10 15.77
N PHE A 153 -3.76 -1.25 15.01
CA PHE A 153 -2.34 -0.96 15.22
C PHE A 153 -2.20 0.07 16.35
N GLU A 154 -1.39 -0.27 17.37
CA GLU A 154 -1.12 0.60 18.53
C GLU A 154 0.06 1.51 18.22
N VAL A 155 -0.22 2.76 17.81
CA VAL A 155 0.82 3.67 17.30
C VAL A 155 1.88 4.02 18.33
N GLU A 156 1.52 4.10 19.61
CA GLU A 156 2.45 4.41 20.71
C GLU A 156 3.46 3.30 20.97
N LYS A 157 3.13 2.04 20.64
CA LYS A 157 4.06 0.91 20.76
C LYS A 157 5.14 0.89 19.68
N PHE A 158 4.98 1.68 18.64
CA PHE A 158 5.95 1.77 17.56
C PHE A 158 6.72 3.10 17.63
N ALA A 159 7.82 3.11 18.40
CA ALA A 159 8.63 4.31 18.66
C ALA A 159 9.12 5.08 17.42
N LYS A 160 9.08 4.45 16.23
CA LYS A 160 9.46 5.09 14.96
C LYS A 160 8.27 5.57 14.14
N TYR A 161 7.04 5.52 14.69
CA TYR A 161 5.87 5.99 13.99
C TYR A 161 6.03 7.47 13.58
N GLY A 162 5.61 7.80 12.37
CA GLY A 162 5.75 9.17 11.85
C GLY A 162 7.17 9.55 11.35
N ARG A 163 8.20 8.74 11.60
CA ARG A 163 9.59 9.07 11.21
C ARG A 163 9.75 9.26 9.69
N LEU A 164 9.12 8.44 8.87
CA LEU A 164 9.18 8.54 7.41
C LEU A 164 8.48 9.82 6.91
N SER A 165 7.30 10.12 7.43
CA SER A 165 6.54 11.33 7.08
C SER A 165 7.12 12.59 7.73
N GLY A 166 7.91 12.41 8.79
CA GLY A 166 8.46 13.47 9.59
C GLY A 166 7.46 14.18 10.48
N ARG A 167 6.32 13.54 10.72
CA ARG A 167 5.28 14.04 11.62
C ARG A 167 5.48 13.44 13.00
N LYS A 168 5.28 14.25 14.03
CA LYS A 168 5.18 13.80 15.40
C LYS A 168 3.73 13.49 15.73
N LEU A 169 3.49 12.52 16.59
CA LEU A 169 2.13 12.18 17.04
C LEU A 169 1.41 13.39 17.66
N GLU A 170 2.15 14.20 18.39
CA GLU A 170 1.66 15.44 19.04
C GLU A 170 1.12 16.48 18.04
N ASP A 171 1.70 16.50 16.82
CA ASP A 171 1.33 17.43 15.75
C ASP A 171 0.18 16.90 14.86
N MET A 172 -0.27 15.67 15.09
CA MET A 172 -1.35 15.04 14.33
C MET A 172 -2.69 15.36 15.00
N GLN A 173 -3.68 15.76 14.18
CA GLN A 173 -5.06 15.93 14.69
C GLN A 173 -5.80 14.60 14.54
N ALA A 174 -6.37 14.11 15.64
CA ALA A 174 -7.23 12.94 15.62
C ALA A 174 -8.46 13.23 14.73
N GLY A 175 -8.78 12.31 13.84
CA GLY A 175 -9.95 12.46 12.96
C GLY A 175 -9.78 13.44 11.80
N ALA A 176 -8.56 13.95 11.53
CA ALA A 176 -8.30 14.85 10.40
C ALA A 176 -8.53 14.20 9.01
N SER A 177 -8.72 12.89 8.97
CA SER A 177 -9.15 12.16 7.78
C SER A 177 -10.64 11.83 7.93
N GLU A 178 -11.47 12.28 7.00
CA GLU A 178 -12.90 11.89 6.88
C GLU A 178 -13.13 10.36 6.80
N ARG A 179 -12.04 9.60 6.69
CA ARG A 179 -12.03 8.13 6.59
C ARG A 179 -11.82 7.43 7.93
N VAL A 180 -11.56 8.17 8.98
CA VAL A 180 -11.31 7.60 10.32
C VAL A 180 -12.45 8.01 11.23
N ASP A 181 -13.44 7.13 11.38
CA ASP A 181 -14.40 7.25 12.46
C ASP A 181 -13.65 7.23 13.80
N VAL A 182 -13.98 8.16 14.69
CA VAL A 182 -13.48 8.16 16.08
C VAL A 182 -14.24 7.04 16.79
N GLU A 183 -13.80 5.80 16.60
CA GLU A 183 -14.41 4.64 17.27
C GLU A 183 -14.04 4.64 18.76
N VAL A 184 -15.02 4.41 19.59
CA VAL A 184 -14.95 4.48 21.06
C VAL A 184 -14.00 3.43 21.68
N GLU A 185 -13.60 2.41 20.90
CA GLU A 185 -12.83 1.27 21.40
C GLU A 185 -11.32 1.35 21.17
N LYS A 186 -10.82 2.44 20.57
CA LYS A 186 -9.38 2.65 20.38
C LYS A 186 -8.70 3.00 21.70
N LYS A 187 -7.55 2.40 21.97
CA LYS A 187 -6.71 2.77 23.13
C LYS A 187 -6.16 4.19 22.98
N HIS A 188 -5.82 4.57 21.74
CA HIS A 188 -5.32 5.90 21.40
C HIS A 188 -6.03 6.44 20.15
N PRO A 189 -6.38 7.74 20.09
CA PRO A 189 -7.11 8.32 18.94
C PRO A 189 -6.44 8.12 17.58
N PHE A 190 -5.12 7.95 17.54
CA PHE A 190 -4.37 7.72 16.31
C PHE A 190 -4.21 6.24 15.91
N ASP A 191 -4.67 5.31 16.76
CA ASP A 191 -4.68 3.89 16.39
C ASP A 191 -5.57 3.71 15.16
N PHE A 192 -5.14 2.84 14.26
CA PHE A 192 -5.86 2.61 13.02
C PHE A 192 -6.15 1.12 12.81
N VAL A 193 -7.26 0.85 12.13
CA VAL A 193 -7.74 -0.50 11.93
C VAL A 193 -6.87 -1.25 10.90
N LEU A 194 -6.43 -2.45 11.27
CA LEU A 194 -5.73 -3.39 10.40
C LEU A 194 -6.67 -4.47 9.86
N TRP A 195 -7.63 -4.91 10.68
CA TRP A 195 -8.70 -5.84 10.33
C TRP A 195 -10.01 -5.29 10.84
N LYS A 196 -10.99 -5.15 9.97
CA LYS A 196 -12.30 -4.59 10.30
C LYS A 196 -13.32 -5.70 10.36
N HIS A 197 -14.05 -5.79 11.46
CA HIS A 197 -15.15 -6.71 11.60
C HIS A 197 -16.21 -6.45 10.52
N ALA A 198 -16.68 -7.50 9.87
CA ALA A 198 -17.68 -7.37 8.81
C ALA A 198 -19.08 -7.15 9.41
N LYS A 199 -19.79 -6.19 8.86
CA LYS A 199 -21.21 -6.00 9.14
C LYS A 199 -22.02 -7.01 8.33
N GLU A 200 -23.28 -7.15 8.71
CA GLU A 200 -24.22 -7.96 7.95
C GLU A 200 -24.28 -7.52 6.47
N ASN A 201 -24.22 -8.48 5.56
CA ASN A 201 -24.19 -8.26 4.11
C ASN A 201 -22.89 -7.57 3.57
N GLU A 202 -21.85 -7.45 4.36
CA GLU A 202 -20.51 -7.07 3.84
C GLU A 202 -19.71 -8.31 3.45
N PRO A 203 -18.84 -8.22 2.43
CA PRO A 203 -17.89 -9.28 2.12
C PRO A 203 -16.97 -9.49 3.32
N SER A 204 -16.73 -10.76 3.64
CA SER A 204 -15.93 -11.12 4.81
C SER A 204 -15.13 -12.39 4.59
N TRP A 205 -14.03 -12.48 5.31
CA TRP A 205 -13.18 -13.65 5.39
C TRP A 205 -13.06 -14.08 6.85
N ALA A 206 -13.07 -15.38 7.07
CA ALA A 206 -12.81 -15.94 8.40
C ALA A 206 -11.39 -15.58 8.85
N SER A 207 -11.24 -15.20 10.10
CA SER A 207 -9.96 -14.87 10.70
C SER A 207 -9.90 -15.30 12.18
N PRO A 208 -8.71 -15.31 12.80
CA PRO A 208 -8.60 -15.60 14.24
C PRO A 208 -9.39 -14.61 15.14
N TRP A 209 -9.74 -13.44 14.59
CA TRP A 209 -10.47 -12.38 15.32
C TRP A 209 -11.96 -12.31 14.96
N GLY A 210 -12.44 -13.25 14.14
CA GLY A 210 -13.80 -13.29 13.64
C GLY A 210 -13.87 -12.95 12.14
N ASN A 211 -15.09 -12.98 11.59
CA ASN A 211 -15.33 -12.63 10.20
C ASN A 211 -15.11 -11.14 9.98
N GLY A 212 -14.30 -10.80 8.98
CA GLY A 212 -13.94 -9.42 8.73
C GLY A 212 -13.24 -9.23 7.40
N ARG A 213 -12.68 -8.06 7.22
CA ARG A 213 -11.97 -7.65 6.02
C ARG A 213 -10.75 -6.78 6.33
N PRO A 214 -9.81 -6.65 5.40
CA PRO A 214 -8.63 -5.79 5.58
C PRO A 214 -9.01 -4.34 5.90
N GLY A 215 -8.27 -3.75 6.84
CA GLY A 215 -8.22 -2.31 7.01
C GLY A 215 -7.35 -1.63 5.96
N TRP A 216 -7.33 -0.31 5.98
CA TRP A 216 -6.63 0.45 4.95
C TRP A 216 -5.10 0.31 5.06
N HIS A 217 -4.45 0.13 3.90
CA HIS A 217 -2.99 -0.01 3.70
C HIS A 217 -2.32 -1.27 4.24
N ILE A 218 -2.99 -2.15 4.96
CA ILE A 218 -2.40 -3.45 5.29
C ILE A 218 -2.21 -4.28 4.02
N GLU A 219 -3.10 -4.12 3.03
CA GLU A 219 -3.01 -4.73 1.73
C GLU A 219 -1.71 -4.35 1.01
N CYS A 220 -1.37 -3.05 0.97
CA CYS A 220 -0.13 -2.59 0.35
C CYS A 220 1.10 -3.15 1.07
N SER A 221 1.06 -3.26 2.40
CA SER A 221 2.15 -3.80 3.20
C SER A 221 2.37 -5.29 2.92
N ALA A 222 1.30 -6.08 2.89
CA ALA A 222 1.38 -7.51 2.60
C ALA A 222 1.80 -7.77 1.15
N MET A 223 1.14 -7.13 0.18
CA MET A 223 1.44 -7.32 -1.25
C MET A 223 2.85 -6.88 -1.62
N SER A 224 3.34 -5.72 -1.12
CA SER A 224 4.71 -5.28 -1.39
C SER A 224 5.73 -6.25 -0.80
N THR A 225 5.50 -6.73 0.42
CA THR A 225 6.37 -7.69 1.07
C THR A 225 6.47 -9.00 0.28
N CYS A 226 5.34 -9.52 -0.18
CA CYS A 226 5.30 -10.76 -0.97
C CYS A 226 5.87 -10.56 -2.38
N CYS A 227 5.38 -9.56 -3.11
CA CYS A 227 5.74 -9.37 -4.52
C CYS A 227 7.20 -8.97 -4.73
N LEU A 228 7.80 -8.23 -3.78
CA LEU A 228 9.19 -7.79 -3.84
C LEU A 228 10.12 -8.67 -3.01
N SER A 229 9.64 -9.81 -2.50
CA SER A 229 10.42 -10.75 -1.69
C SER A 229 11.09 -10.10 -0.47
N LEU A 230 10.40 -9.15 0.16
CA LEU A 230 10.92 -8.45 1.34
C LEU A 230 10.92 -9.35 2.59
N ILE A 231 10.16 -10.44 2.55
CA ILE A 231 10.07 -11.41 3.65
C ILE A 231 11.41 -12.10 3.95
N HIS A 232 12.31 -12.17 2.97
CA HIS A 232 13.64 -12.80 3.10
C HIS A 232 14.74 -11.81 3.48
N ILE A 233 14.41 -10.56 3.79
CA ILE A 233 15.41 -9.60 4.28
C ILE A 233 15.77 -9.98 5.71
N SER A 234 17.06 -10.29 5.94
CA SER A 234 17.58 -10.59 7.27
C SER A 234 17.42 -9.40 8.23
N GLU A 235 17.33 -9.68 9.53
CA GLU A 235 17.15 -8.67 10.59
C GLU A 235 18.07 -7.43 10.49
N PRO A 236 19.36 -7.55 10.15
CA PRO A 236 20.23 -6.39 10.00
C PRO A 236 19.81 -5.43 8.89
N THR A 237 19.24 -5.95 7.82
CA THR A 237 18.75 -5.16 6.68
C THR A 237 17.39 -4.54 6.98
N ARG A 238 16.51 -5.20 7.73
CA ARG A 238 15.26 -4.66 8.25
C ARG A 238 15.49 -3.42 9.12
N ARG A 239 16.56 -3.39 9.89
CA ARG A 239 16.90 -2.22 10.73
C ARG A 239 17.38 -1.02 9.94
N ARG A 240 17.74 -1.18 8.67
CA ARG A 240 18.28 -0.11 7.80
C ARG A 240 17.31 0.41 6.76
N GLY A 241 16.20 -0.28 6.48
CA GLY A 241 15.40 -0.03 5.29
C GLY A 241 13.91 0.20 5.48
N ILE A 242 13.40 0.26 6.71
CA ILE A 242 11.97 0.52 6.95
C ILE A 242 11.83 1.60 8.01
#